data_f5d1856387fd41dde580e8d1160a0381
#
_entry.id   f5d1856387fd41dde580e8d1160a0381
#
_cell.length_a   1.000
_cell.length_b   1.000
_cell.length_c   1.000
_cell.angle_alpha   90.00
_cell.angle_beta   90.00
_cell.angle_gamma   90.00
#
_symmetry.space_group_name_H-M   'P 1'
#
loop_
_entity.id
_entity.type
_entity.pdbx_description
1 polymer ?
#
loop_
_entity_poly.entity_id
_entity_poly.type
_entity_poly.pdbx_seq_one_letter_code
_entity_poly.pdbx_strand_id
1 'polypeptide(L)'
;MDKHTLIVIIASIVIAIPFVYSGWNIYASSNLQIYGTDEGRFRFFDMISDGSVEVCNPFPFYVNFNKFSIVTYFDARDKGTFSSESITLKPFSSMEVNGTFTSESFPEAQYLALHFDAMFSGSAPERIDPRKLQIVTEIDTPIIGLIPYTITKQYSGLYFWETLNGDVGEFNC
;
A
#
# COMPACT_ATOMS: atom_id res chain seq x y z
N MET A 1 2.85 39.06 -29.49
CA MET A 1 3.44 38.46 -28.25
C MET A 1 4.95 38.56 -28.40
N ASP A 2 5.62 39.17 -27.45
CA ASP A 2 7.08 39.34 -27.53
C ASP A 2 7.79 38.02 -27.36
N LYS A 3 8.92 37.84 -28.09
CA LYS A 3 9.72 36.59 -28.02
C LYS A 3 10.12 36.21 -26.58
N HIS A 4 10.41 37.23 -25.75
CA HIS A 4 10.73 37.01 -24.32
C HIS A 4 9.55 36.45 -23.53
N THR A 5 8.34 36.96 -23.75
CA THR A 5 7.12 36.47 -23.10
C THR A 5 6.86 35.01 -23.47
N LEU A 6 7.06 34.65 -24.75
CA LEU A 6 6.89 33.24 -25.20
C LEU A 6 7.89 32.32 -24.51
N ILE A 7 9.17 32.71 -24.42
CA ILE A 7 10.21 31.91 -23.75
C ILE A 7 9.88 31.72 -22.27
N VAL A 8 9.44 32.75 -21.56
CA VAL A 8 9.07 32.67 -20.15
C VAL A 8 7.89 31.71 -19.95
N ILE A 9 6.86 31.79 -20.80
CA ILE A 9 5.70 30.90 -20.72
C ILE A 9 6.13 29.41 -20.91
N ILE A 10 6.93 29.17 -21.96
CA ILE A 10 7.40 27.78 -22.23
C ILE A 10 8.25 27.27 -21.08
N ALA A 11 9.19 28.07 -20.56
CA ALA A 11 10.02 27.69 -19.43
C ALA A 11 9.17 27.40 -18.17
N SER A 12 8.16 28.23 -17.89
CA SER A 12 7.25 28.01 -16.76
C SER A 12 6.44 26.69 -16.89
N ILE A 13 5.96 26.38 -18.10
CA ILE A 13 5.25 25.13 -18.38
C ILE A 13 6.18 23.93 -18.17
N VAL A 14 7.39 23.97 -18.72
CA VAL A 14 8.37 22.88 -18.58
C VAL A 14 8.72 22.61 -17.12
N ILE A 15 8.83 23.66 -16.30
CA ILE A 15 9.07 23.53 -14.87
C ILE A 15 7.84 22.97 -14.14
N ALA A 16 6.63 23.40 -14.50
CA ALA A 16 5.40 23.00 -13.81
C ALA A 16 5.01 21.53 -14.04
N ILE A 17 5.28 20.98 -15.23
CA ILE A 17 4.89 19.61 -15.61
C ILE A 17 5.36 18.54 -14.59
N PRO A 18 6.63 18.48 -14.15
CA PRO A 18 7.09 17.51 -13.19
C PRO A 18 6.38 17.58 -11.84
N PHE A 19 6.05 18.79 -11.38
CA PHE A 19 5.31 18.97 -10.13
C PHE A 19 3.86 18.51 -10.22
N VAL A 20 3.18 18.79 -11.33
CA VAL A 20 1.81 18.31 -11.58
C VAL A 20 1.80 16.78 -11.65
N TYR A 21 2.75 16.18 -12.37
CA TYR A 21 2.88 14.74 -12.46
C TYR A 21 3.13 14.11 -11.07
N SER A 22 4.04 14.67 -10.29
CA SER A 22 4.32 14.21 -8.93
C SER A 22 3.10 14.32 -8.01
N GLY A 23 2.35 15.42 -8.10
CA GLY A 23 1.11 15.60 -7.35
C GLY A 23 0.06 14.52 -7.68
N TRP A 24 -0.11 14.19 -8.96
CA TRP A 24 -1.00 13.12 -9.40
C TRP A 24 -0.50 11.74 -8.95
N ASN A 25 0.81 11.50 -9.02
CA ASN A 25 1.39 10.25 -8.55
C ASN A 25 1.19 10.05 -7.04
N ILE A 26 1.40 11.10 -6.24
CA ILE A 26 1.13 11.08 -4.78
C ILE A 26 -0.34 10.82 -4.50
N TYR A 27 -1.24 11.52 -5.18
CA TYR A 27 -2.68 11.32 -5.04
C TYR A 27 -3.09 9.89 -5.38
N ALA A 28 -2.62 9.36 -6.49
CA ALA A 28 -2.93 7.99 -6.89
C ALA A 28 -2.32 6.96 -5.95
N SER A 29 -1.05 7.11 -5.55
CA SER A 29 -0.39 6.24 -4.59
C SER A 29 -1.12 6.20 -3.24
N SER A 30 -1.71 7.33 -2.82
CA SER A 30 -2.53 7.39 -1.61
C SER A 30 -3.89 6.70 -1.74
N ASN A 31 -4.34 6.36 -2.94
CA ASN A 31 -5.64 5.74 -3.19
C ASN A 31 -5.54 4.39 -3.93
N LEU A 32 -4.36 3.77 -3.89
CA LEU A 32 -4.20 2.40 -4.36
C LEU A 32 -5.05 1.45 -3.52
N GLN A 33 -5.57 0.42 -4.18
CA GLN A 33 -6.33 -0.64 -3.53
C GLN A 33 -5.39 -1.84 -3.36
N ILE A 34 -5.44 -2.48 -2.19
CA ILE A 34 -4.59 -3.61 -1.83
C ILE A 34 -5.52 -4.81 -1.61
N TYR A 35 -5.12 -5.98 -2.09
CA TYR A 35 -5.92 -7.21 -1.98
C TYR A 35 -5.05 -8.42 -1.64
N GLY A 36 -5.71 -9.52 -1.28
CA GLY A 36 -5.06 -10.81 -1.13
C GLY A 36 -4.85 -11.48 -2.48
N THR A 37 -3.79 -12.27 -2.60
CA THR A 37 -3.41 -12.98 -3.82
C THR A 37 -4.17 -14.28 -4.02
N ASP A 38 -4.75 -14.85 -2.97
CA ASP A 38 -5.40 -16.17 -3.00
C ASP A 38 -6.92 -16.03 -3.05
N GLU A 39 -7.54 -16.48 -4.16
CA GLU A 39 -9.00 -16.43 -4.40
C GLU A 39 -9.65 -15.05 -4.16
N GLY A 40 -8.87 -13.97 -4.28
CA GLY A 40 -9.34 -12.61 -4.03
C GLY A 40 -9.54 -12.25 -2.56
N ARG A 41 -9.03 -13.04 -1.63
CA ARG A 41 -9.10 -12.76 -0.19
C ARG A 41 -7.74 -12.45 0.39
N PHE A 42 -7.64 -11.33 1.11
CA PHE A 42 -6.45 -11.00 1.87
C PHE A 42 -6.37 -11.81 3.16
N ARG A 43 -5.18 -12.37 3.44
CA ARG A 43 -4.82 -12.98 4.72
C ARG A 43 -3.48 -12.45 5.20
N PHE A 44 -3.40 -12.10 6.47
CA PHE A 44 -2.13 -11.71 7.10
C PHE A 44 -1.08 -12.82 7.02
N PHE A 45 -1.54 -14.08 7.09
CA PHE A 45 -0.64 -15.22 7.02
C PHE A 45 0.05 -15.33 5.66
N ASP A 46 -0.65 -15.09 4.57
CA ASP A 46 -0.07 -15.15 3.21
C ASP A 46 0.96 -14.04 3.02
N MET A 47 0.64 -12.82 3.46
CA MET A 47 1.59 -11.69 3.42
C MET A 47 2.88 -12.00 4.18
N ILE A 48 2.79 -12.73 5.32
CA ILE A 48 3.97 -13.08 6.13
C ILE A 48 4.72 -14.28 5.53
N SER A 49 4.02 -15.28 5.00
CA SER A 49 4.59 -16.54 4.53
C SER A 49 5.06 -16.49 3.09
N ASP A 50 4.22 -15.98 2.20
CA ASP A 50 4.49 -15.97 0.75
C ASP A 50 5.11 -14.65 0.32
N GLY A 51 5.01 -13.62 1.16
CA GLY A 51 5.61 -12.32 0.91
C GLY A 51 5.02 -11.62 -0.32
N SER A 52 3.72 -11.81 -0.60
CA SER A 52 3.06 -11.16 -1.73
C SER A 52 1.73 -10.52 -1.35
N VAL A 53 1.41 -9.42 -2.04
CA VAL A 53 0.12 -8.73 -1.99
C VAL A 53 -0.26 -8.27 -3.38
N GLU A 54 -1.53 -8.24 -3.70
CA GLU A 54 -2.01 -7.67 -4.96
C GLU A 54 -2.32 -6.19 -4.78
N VAL A 55 -1.76 -5.34 -5.64
CA VAL A 55 -1.99 -3.90 -5.65
C VAL A 55 -2.63 -3.48 -6.96
N CYS A 56 -3.74 -2.76 -6.86
CA CYS A 56 -4.54 -2.29 -7.97
C CYS A 56 -4.42 -0.77 -8.12
N ASN A 57 -4.21 -0.33 -9.37
CA ASN A 57 -4.22 1.07 -9.78
C ASN A 57 -5.55 1.39 -10.48
N PRO A 58 -6.55 2.00 -9.82
CA PRO A 58 -7.83 2.34 -10.43
C PRO A 58 -7.78 3.62 -11.31
N PHE A 59 -6.62 4.20 -11.53
CA PHE A 59 -6.46 5.47 -12.25
C PHE A 59 -6.03 5.27 -13.71
N PRO A 60 -6.36 6.24 -14.61
CA PRO A 60 -6.03 6.17 -16.03
C PRO A 60 -4.58 6.56 -16.36
N PHE A 61 -3.68 6.55 -15.37
CA PHE A 61 -2.27 6.89 -15.55
C PHE A 61 -1.37 5.97 -14.74
N TYR A 62 -0.08 5.94 -15.09
CA TYR A 62 0.91 5.14 -14.38
C TYR A 62 1.14 5.67 -12.97
N VAL A 63 1.26 4.74 -12.01
CA VAL A 63 1.62 5.05 -10.62
C VAL A 63 2.96 4.41 -10.31
N ASN A 64 3.89 5.22 -9.80
CA ASN A 64 5.25 4.79 -9.48
C ASN A 64 5.54 5.06 -8.01
N PHE A 65 6.15 4.08 -7.33
CA PHE A 65 6.70 4.27 -6.00
C PHE A 65 7.99 3.47 -5.81
N ASN A 66 8.87 3.95 -4.95
CA ASN A 66 10.18 3.34 -4.71
C ASN A 66 10.11 2.18 -3.74
N LYS A 67 9.18 2.26 -2.78
CA LYS A 67 8.97 1.25 -1.75
C LYS A 67 7.52 1.29 -1.28
N PHE A 68 6.98 0.12 -1.03
CA PHE A 68 5.70 -0.06 -0.33
C PHE A 68 5.95 -0.93 0.91
N SER A 69 5.43 -0.52 2.06
CA SER A 69 5.58 -1.26 3.30
C SER A 69 4.24 -1.38 4.04
N ILE A 70 4.04 -2.53 4.69
CA ILE A 70 2.95 -2.77 5.63
C ILE A 70 3.58 -3.15 6.96
N VAL A 71 3.48 -2.27 7.94
CA VAL A 71 4.01 -2.49 9.30
C VAL A 71 2.89 -2.95 10.20
N THR A 72 3.08 -4.05 10.89
CA THR A 72 2.10 -4.65 11.79
C THR A 72 2.50 -4.39 13.24
N TYR A 73 1.64 -3.70 13.99
CA TYR A 73 1.81 -3.46 15.41
C TYR A 73 0.77 -4.25 16.21
N PHE A 74 1.20 -4.87 17.30
CA PHE A 74 0.30 -5.46 18.28
C PHE A 74 0.70 -5.01 19.69
N ASP A 75 -0.26 -4.47 20.45
CA ASP A 75 -0.05 -3.90 21.79
C ASP A 75 1.08 -2.84 21.78
N ALA A 76 1.06 -1.96 20.77
CA ALA A 76 2.03 -0.91 20.50
C ALA A 76 3.48 -1.39 20.24
N ARG A 77 3.68 -2.67 19.97
CA ARG A 77 4.98 -3.26 19.62
C ARG A 77 4.98 -3.66 18.15
N ASP A 78 6.07 -3.37 17.48
CA ASP A 78 6.31 -3.86 16.12
C ASP A 78 6.37 -5.40 16.13
N LYS A 79 5.59 -6.02 15.24
CA LYS A 79 5.54 -7.47 15.04
C LYS A 79 6.14 -7.89 13.71
N GLY A 80 6.36 -6.94 12.83
CA GLY A 80 7.04 -7.16 11.57
C GLY A 80 6.56 -6.23 10.48
N THR A 81 7.39 -6.14 9.46
CA THR A 81 7.20 -5.29 8.31
C THR A 81 7.31 -6.11 7.03
N PHE A 82 6.26 -6.10 6.23
CA PHE A 82 6.33 -6.46 4.83
C PHE A 82 6.86 -5.26 4.05
N SER A 83 7.80 -5.46 3.15
CA SER A 83 8.30 -4.41 2.27
C SER A 83 8.62 -4.92 0.88
N SER A 84 8.17 -4.19 -0.13
CA SER A 84 8.48 -4.41 -1.54
C SER A 84 9.55 -3.45 -2.03
N GLU A 85 10.14 -3.77 -3.18
CA GLU A 85 10.99 -2.86 -3.95
C GLU A 85 10.14 -1.88 -4.78
N SER A 86 10.82 -1.11 -5.64
CA SER A 86 10.19 -0.13 -6.54
C SER A 86 9.26 -0.78 -7.54
N ILE A 87 8.09 -0.18 -7.76
CA ILE A 87 7.04 -0.69 -8.63
C ILE A 87 6.46 0.41 -9.50
N THR A 88 6.08 0.00 -10.72
CA THR A 88 5.31 0.81 -11.66
C THR A 88 4.03 0.07 -12.02
N LEU A 89 2.91 0.61 -11.59
CA LEU A 89 1.57 0.11 -11.94
C LEU A 89 1.06 0.77 -13.21
N LYS A 90 0.55 -0.04 -14.13
CA LYS A 90 -0.10 0.45 -15.35
C LYS A 90 -1.49 1.03 -15.03
N PRO A 91 -2.03 1.88 -15.93
CA PRO A 91 -3.42 2.35 -15.80
C PRO A 91 -4.41 1.18 -15.74
N PHE A 92 -5.40 1.28 -14.85
CA PHE A 92 -6.49 0.33 -14.69
C PHE A 92 -6.01 -1.13 -14.66
N SER A 93 -4.98 -1.41 -13.86
CA SER A 93 -4.42 -2.74 -13.75
C SER A 93 -4.03 -3.10 -12.32
N SER A 94 -4.16 -4.36 -12.00
CA SER A 94 -3.58 -4.95 -10.80
C SER A 94 -2.24 -5.63 -11.11
N MET A 95 -1.44 -5.77 -10.08
CA MET A 95 -0.18 -6.50 -10.13
C MET A 95 0.10 -7.12 -8.76
N GLU A 96 0.55 -8.36 -8.79
CA GLU A 96 1.11 -9.01 -7.61
C GLU A 96 2.48 -8.39 -7.27
N VAL A 97 2.57 -7.90 -6.04
CA VAL A 97 3.74 -7.23 -5.49
C VAL A 97 4.43 -8.18 -4.54
N ASN A 98 5.57 -8.69 -4.98
CA ASN A 98 6.42 -9.50 -4.12
C ASN A 98 7.25 -8.61 -3.20
N GLY A 99 7.41 -9.05 -1.97
CA GLY A 99 8.19 -8.35 -0.96
C GLY A 99 8.85 -9.32 0.01
N THR A 100 9.45 -8.77 1.04
CA THR A 100 10.07 -9.53 2.12
C THR A 100 9.43 -9.14 3.44
N PHE A 101 9.02 -10.13 4.21
CA PHE A 101 8.57 -9.90 5.58
C PHE A 101 9.74 -10.04 6.56
N THR A 102 9.94 -9.04 7.39
CA THR A 102 10.98 -9.01 8.44
C THR A 102 10.34 -8.82 9.80
N SER A 103 10.77 -9.59 10.80
CA SER A 103 10.26 -9.53 12.18
C SER A 103 11.37 -9.91 13.17
N GLU A 104 11.35 -9.35 14.37
CA GLU A 104 12.24 -9.79 15.47
C GLU A 104 11.89 -11.21 15.93
N SER A 105 10.62 -11.61 15.84
CA SER A 105 10.16 -12.95 16.18
C SER A 105 9.17 -13.45 15.11
N PHE A 106 9.69 -14.08 14.06
CA PHE A 106 8.87 -14.64 12.98
C PHE A 106 7.78 -15.63 13.48
N PRO A 107 8.06 -16.56 14.43
CA PRO A 107 7.03 -17.45 14.94
C PRO A 107 5.88 -16.72 15.66
N GLU A 108 6.17 -15.63 16.36
CA GLU A 108 5.14 -14.82 17.03
C GLU A 108 4.29 -14.08 16.00
N ALA A 109 4.92 -13.47 14.99
CA ALA A 109 4.20 -12.80 13.90
C ALA A 109 3.28 -13.77 13.15
N GLN A 110 3.77 -14.97 12.83
CA GLN A 110 3.01 -16.01 12.16
C GLN A 110 1.82 -16.50 13.01
N TYR A 111 2.03 -16.71 14.31
CA TYR A 111 0.96 -17.08 15.24
C TYR A 111 -0.14 -16.01 15.30
N LEU A 112 0.24 -14.74 15.41
CA LEU A 112 -0.69 -13.62 15.42
C LEU A 112 -1.48 -13.52 14.11
N ALA A 113 -0.81 -13.64 12.97
CA ALA A 113 -1.44 -13.60 11.65
C ALA A 113 -2.51 -14.70 11.51
N LEU A 114 -2.16 -15.96 11.78
CA LEU A 114 -3.10 -17.07 11.74
C LEU A 114 -4.30 -16.87 12.68
N HIS A 115 -4.03 -16.32 13.88
CA HIS A 115 -5.08 -16.11 14.85
C HIS A 115 -6.05 -14.99 14.43
N PHE A 116 -5.55 -13.88 13.90
CA PHE A 116 -6.38 -12.78 13.42
C PHE A 116 -7.16 -13.17 12.15
N ASP A 117 -6.56 -13.89 11.21
CA ASP A 117 -7.25 -14.38 10.03
C ASP A 117 -8.41 -15.32 10.40
N ALA A 118 -8.18 -16.25 11.34
CA ALA A 118 -9.22 -17.14 11.82
C ALA A 118 -10.33 -16.40 12.59
N MET A 119 -9.97 -15.41 13.39
CA MET A 119 -10.92 -14.61 14.16
C MET A 119 -11.76 -13.71 13.27
N PHE A 120 -11.15 -12.98 12.33
CA PHE A 120 -11.85 -12.07 11.44
C PHE A 120 -12.72 -12.79 10.41
N SER A 121 -12.33 -14.00 9.99
CA SER A 121 -13.18 -14.87 9.17
C SER A 121 -14.32 -15.54 9.92
N GLY A 122 -14.39 -15.37 11.25
CA GLY A 122 -15.40 -16.01 12.10
C GLY A 122 -15.17 -17.51 12.37
N SER A 123 -14.01 -18.04 11.98
CA SER A 123 -13.67 -19.46 12.16
C SER A 123 -13.09 -19.78 13.55
N ALA A 124 -12.68 -18.78 14.32
CA ALA A 124 -12.17 -18.93 15.68
C ALA A 124 -12.79 -17.90 16.64
N PRO A 125 -12.94 -18.26 17.96
CA PRO A 125 -13.41 -17.31 18.95
C PRO A 125 -12.36 -16.22 19.22
N GLU A 126 -12.83 -15.04 19.64
CA GLU A 126 -11.98 -13.93 20.07
C GLU A 126 -11.21 -14.32 21.34
N ARG A 127 -9.90 -14.52 21.21
CA ARG A 127 -8.98 -14.83 22.32
C ARG A 127 -7.98 -13.72 22.60
N ILE A 128 -7.79 -12.84 21.62
CA ILE A 128 -6.86 -11.73 21.66
C ILE A 128 -7.66 -10.47 21.29
N ASP A 129 -7.46 -9.37 22.00
CA ASP A 129 -8.18 -8.13 21.72
C ASP A 129 -7.80 -7.57 20.34
N PRO A 130 -8.71 -7.57 19.35
CA PRO A 130 -8.44 -7.10 18.00
C PRO A 130 -8.13 -5.61 17.91
N ARG A 131 -8.54 -4.84 18.93
CA ARG A 131 -8.29 -3.39 18.98
C ARG A 131 -6.82 -3.05 19.17
N LYS A 132 -6.02 -4.01 19.64
CA LYS A 132 -4.59 -3.89 19.82
C LYS A 132 -3.79 -4.10 18.53
N LEU A 133 -4.43 -4.63 17.48
CA LEU A 133 -3.83 -4.78 16.16
C LEU A 133 -3.96 -3.47 15.38
N GLN A 134 -2.83 -2.90 14.99
CA GLN A 134 -2.74 -1.71 14.16
C GLN A 134 -1.85 -2.01 12.95
N ILE A 135 -2.27 -1.51 11.82
CA ILE A 135 -1.55 -1.64 10.56
C ILE A 135 -1.17 -0.24 10.08
N VAL A 136 0.08 -0.07 9.72
CA VAL A 136 0.58 1.17 9.10
C VAL A 136 1.07 0.83 7.70
N THR A 137 0.50 1.48 6.70
CA THR A 137 0.99 1.38 5.32
C THR A 137 1.83 2.61 5.00
N GLU A 138 2.98 2.37 4.38
CA GLU A 138 3.90 3.41 3.96
C GLU A 138 4.23 3.24 2.48
N ILE A 139 4.14 4.32 1.72
CA ILE A 139 4.47 4.36 0.30
C ILE A 139 5.49 5.46 0.07
N ASP A 140 6.68 5.08 -0.32
CA ASP A 140 7.75 6.02 -0.66
C ASP A 140 7.66 6.41 -2.13
N THR A 141 7.30 7.63 -2.41
CA THR A 141 7.22 8.19 -3.76
C THR A 141 7.97 9.50 -3.84
N PRO A 142 8.92 9.68 -4.79
CA PRO A 142 9.69 10.90 -4.86
C PRO A 142 8.90 12.03 -5.55
N ILE A 143 8.98 13.24 -5.01
CA ILE A 143 8.53 14.45 -5.67
C ILE A 143 9.57 14.82 -6.73
N ILE A 144 9.13 15.00 -8.00
CA ILE A 144 9.99 15.28 -9.18
C ILE A 144 11.21 14.33 -9.33
N GLY A 145 11.09 13.10 -8.77
CA GLY A 145 12.16 12.11 -8.82
C GLY A 145 13.36 12.36 -7.89
N LEU A 146 13.36 13.42 -7.08
CA LEU A 146 14.52 13.86 -6.29
C LEU A 146 14.23 14.02 -4.79
N ILE A 147 13.06 14.55 -4.44
CA ILE A 147 12.73 14.85 -3.04
C ILE A 147 11.99 13.65 -2.46
N PRO A 148 12.51 12.99 -1.42
CA PRO A 148 11.82 11.85 -0.81
C PRO A 148 10.51 12.32 -0.17
N TYR A 149 9.45 11.58 -0.41
CA TYR A 149 8.14 11.81 0.18
C TYR A 149 7.49 10.46 0.52
N THR A 150 7.06 10.31 1.77
CA THR A 150 6.42 9.09 2.27
C THR A 150 4.97 9.38 2.61
N ILE A 151 4.07 8.58 2.05
CA ILE A 151 2.65 8.58 2.38
C ILE A 151 2.44 7.54 3.46
N THR A 152 1.95 7.94 4.63
CA THR A 152 1.66 7.03 5.74
C THR A 152 0.17 7.02 6.04
N LYS A 153 -0.41 5.83 6.16
CA LYS A 153 -1.79 5.63 6.62
C LYS A 153 -1.83 4.61 7.73
N GLN A 154 -2.67 4.87 8.73
CA GLN A 154 -2.85 3.98 9.87
C GLN A 154 -4.28 3.44 9.91
N TYR A 155 -4.39 2.16 10.18
CA TYR A 155 -5.66 1.43 10.24
C TYR A 155 -5.72 0.58 11.52
N SER A 156 -6.94 0.35 12.04
CA SER A 156 -7.12 -0.81 12.92
C SER A 156 -7.00 -2.11 12.12
N GLY A 157 -6.51 -3.17 12.74
CA GLY A 157 -6.34 -4.45 12.04
C GLY A 157 -7.64 -4.99 11.46
N LEU A 158 -8.75 -4.87 12.19
CA LEU A 158 -10.08 -5.29 11.71
C LEU A 158 -10.51 -4.47 10.50
N TYR A 159 -10.44 -3.14 10.58
CA TYR A 159 -10.82 -2.27 9.46
C TYR A 159 -9.96 -2.52 8.22
N PHE A 160 -8.65 -2.74 8.41
CA PHE A 160 -7.76 -3.09 7.31
C PHE A 160 -8.19 -4.41 6.66
N TRP A 161 -8.44 -5.44 7.45
CA TRP A 161 -8.88 -6.74 6.97
C TRP A 161 -10.25 -6.68 6.27
N GLU A 162 -11.23 -5.96 6.85
CA GLU A 162 -12.55 -5.76 6.24
C GLU A 162 -12.46 -4.99 4.92
N THR A 163 -11.61 -3.95 4.85
CA THR A 163 -11.40 -3.17 3.62
C THR A 163 -10.84 -4.03 2.50
N LEU A 164 -9.95 -4.98 2.84
CA LEU A 164 -9.31 -5.86 1.85
C LEU A 164 -10.16 -7.10 1.49
N ASN A 165 -11.10 -7.48 2.34
CA ASN A 165 -11.96 -8.66 2.17
C ASN A 165 -13.45 -8.32 2.04
N GLY A 166 -13.83 -7.05 2.20
CA GLY A 166 -15.21 -6.62 2.06
C GLY A 166 -15.73 -6.86 0.64
N ASP A 167 -17.07 -6.85 0.49
CA ASP A 167 -17.70 -6.86 -0.82
C ASP A 167 -17.27 -5.63 -1.61
N VAL A 168 -16.17 -5.77 -2.27
CA VAL A 168 -15.63 -4.76 -3.17
C VAL A 168 -16.55 -4.77 -4.38
N GLY A 169 -17.47 -3.83 -4.39
CA GLY A 169 -18.19 -3.54 -5.62
C GLY A 169 -17.17 -3.34 -6.72
N GLU A 170 -17.29 -4.16 -7.76
CA GLU A 170 -16.54 -4.15 -9.00
C GLU A 170 -15.14 -3.54 -8.91
N PHE A 171 -14.14 -4.39 -8.88
CA PHE A 171 -12.75 -4.06 -9.16
C PHE A 171 -12.67 -3.26 -10.46
N ASN A 172 -12.35 -1.98 -10.38
CA ASN A 172 -12.08 -1.15 -11.55
C ASN A 172 -10.58 -1.18 -11.92
N CYS A 173 -9.98 -2.34 -11.86
CA CYS A 173 -8.64 -2.53 -12.38
C CYS A 173 -8.63 -3.13 -13.78
#